data_d2ab03210f1d1ecff57a9ddc2d1fb644
#
_entry.id   d2ab03210f1d1ecff57a9ddc2d1fb644
#
_cell.length_a   1.000
_cell.length_b   1.000
_cell.length_c   1.000
_cell.angle_alpha   90.00
_cell.angle_beta   90.00
_cell.angle_gamma   90.00
#
_symmetry.space_group_name_H-M   'P 1'
#
loop_
_entity.id
_entity.type
_entity.pdbx_description
1 polymer ?
#
loop_
_entity_poly.entity_id
_entity_poly.type
_entity_poly.pdbx_seq_one_letter_code
_entity_poly.pdbx_strand_id
1 'polypeptide(L)'
;MSTINEAQTVELFPELRTDLELLSLGTYFAQVAEVLSQEDDPNPALLSLTLNALYALGKLRKPQGLVKAVFELRAACLAGYTPDLEGCRSCGNPEPDRFDLEGGCLECAHCRSGDGTFMAVTPGILAAMRHVAACPASRLFSFCLGEETLRAFGSLTERYLSTQLERGFSTLDFYKSLFPVRDA
;
A
#
# COMPACT_ATOMS: atom_id res chain seq x y z
N MET A 1 -21.04 -17.80 15.64
CA MET A 1 -19.67 -18.03 16.13
C MET A 1 -19.10 -19.22 15.41
N SER A 2 -18.13 -19.05 14.53
CA SER A 2 -17.51 -20.16 13.76
C SER A 2 -16.35 -20.75 14.58
N THR A 3 -16.26 -22.07 14.63
CA THR A 3 -15.21 -22.79 15.36
C THR A 3 -14.30 -23.50 14.38
N ILE A 4 -12.97 -23.30 14.51
CA ILE A 4 -11.98 -24.04 13.72
C ILE A 4 -11.77 -25.40 14.37
N ASN A 5 -12.17 -26.48 13.68
CA ASN A 5 -12.01 -27.84 14.17
C ASN A 5 -10.69 -28.48 13.74
N GLU A 6 -10.14 -28.06 12.57
CA GLU A 6 -8.88 -28.57 12.04
C GLU A 6 -8.20 -27.49 11.21
N ALA A 7 -6.87 -27.43 11.26
CA ALA A 7 -6.07 -26.52 10.45
C ALA A 7 -4.82 -27.24 9.94
N GLN A 8 -4.54 -27.12 8.65
CA GLN A 8 -3.33 -27.62 8.02
C GLN A 8 -2.49 -26.46 7.51
N THR A 9 -1.19 -26.49 7.81
CA THR A 9 -0.25 -25.48 7.32
C THR A 9 0.05 -25.72 5.85
N VAL A 10 -0.20 -24.70 5.01
CA VAL A 10 0.12 -24.72 3.57
C VAL A 10 1.50 -24.10 3.30
N GLU A 11 1.80 -22.97 3.92
CA GLU A 11 3.09 -22.27 3.78
C GLU A 11 3.48 -21.64 5.13
N LEU A 12 4.73 -21.79 5.52
CA LEU A 12 5.24 -21.32 6.83
C LEU A 12 5.97 -19.98 6.75
N PHE A 13 6.37 -19.55 5.55
CA PHE A 13 7.21 -18.36 5.34
C PHE A 13 8.39 -18.27 6.32
N PRO A 14 9.27 -19.28 6.40
CA PRO A 14 10.35 -19.31 7.40
C PRO A 14 11.29 -18.11 7.29
N GLU A 15 11.45 -17.54 6.09
CA GLU A 15 12.27 -16.38 5.82
C GLU A 15 11.80 -15.13 6.60
N LEU A 16 10.49 -15.00 6.80
CA LEU A 16 9.92 -13.88 7.57
C LEU A 16 10.19 -14.02 9.06
N ARG A 17 10.31 -15.26 9.58
CA ARG A 17 10.49 -15.51 11.02
C ARG A 17 11.91 -15.32 11.50
N THR A 18 12.88 -15.33 10.60
CA THR A 18 14.31 -15.20 10.92
C THR A 18 14.83 -13.78 10.75
N ASP A 19 13.99 -12.86 10.27
CA ASP A 19 14.32 -11.47 10.02
C ASP A 19 13.28 -10.56 10.69
N LEU A 20 13.73 -9.75 11.65
CA LEU A 20 12.84 -8.90 12.44
C LEU A 20 12.14 -7.82 11.59
N GLU A 21 12.81 -7.30 10.57
CA GLU A 21 12.23 -6.31 9.66
C GLU A 21 11.10 -6.92 8.83
N LEU A 22 11.36 -8.10 8.23
CA LEU A 22 10.37 -8.82 7.45
C LEU A 22 9.19 -9.28 8.31
N LEU A 23 9.46 -9.75 9.55
CA LEU A 23 8.42 -10.17 10.48
C LEU A 23 7.52 -8.99 10.88
N SER A 24 8.12 -7.85 11.22
CA SER A 24 7.35 -6.66 11.62
C SER A 24 6.50 -6.11 10.46
N LEU A 25 7.03 -6.11 9.23
CA LEU A 25 6.28 -5.70 8.05
C LEU A 25 5.14 -6.69 7.73
N GLY A 26 5.39 -7.99 7.85
CA GLY A 26 4.35 -9.03 7.72
C GLY A 26 3.24 -8.87 8.76
N THR A 27 3.60 -8.52 10.01
CA THR A 27 2.64 -8.24 11.08
C THR A 27 1.81 -6.99 10.77
N TYR A 28 2.41 -5.96 10.19
CA TYR A 28 1.68 -4.79 9.70
C TYR A 28 0.65 -5.17 8.63
N PHE A 29 1.02 -6.00 7.65
CA PHE A 29 0.07 -6.46 6.63
C PHE A 29 -1.09 -7.25 7.24
N ALA A 30 -0.81 -8.08 8.23
CA ALA A 30 -1.85 -8.81 8.96
C ALA A 30 -2.80 -7.87 9.71
N GLN A 31 -2.28 -6.83 10.38
CA GLN A 31 -3.11 -5.84 11.07
C GLN A 31 -3.99 -5.05 10.10
N VAL A 32 -3.46 -4.63 8.94
CA VAL A 32 -4.28 -3.97 7.90
C VAL A 32 -5.37 -4.91 7.40
N ALA A 33 -5.03 -6.18 7.12
CA ALA A 33 -5.99 -7.17 6.67
C ALA A 33 -7.09 -7.42 7.73
N GLU A 34 -6.74 -7.50 9.01
CA GLU A 34 -7.69 -7.62 10.12
C GLU A 34 -8.69 -6.44 10.15
N VAL A 35 -8.17 -5.23 10.02
CA VAL A 35 -8.99 -3.99 10.04
C VAL A 35 -9.97 -3.94 8.86
N LEU A 36 -9.55 -4.43 7.69
CA LEU A 36 -10.36 -4.42 6.47
C LEU A 36 -11.28 -5.64 6.34
N SER A 37 -11.14 -6.62 7.23
CA SER A 37 -11.99 -7.81 7.26
C SER A 37 -13.23 -7.55 8.09
N GLN A 38 -14.38 -8.01 7.58
CA GLN A 38 -15.65 -7.99 8.32
C GLN A 38 -16.01 -9.41 8.76
N GLU A 39 -16.66 -9.52 9.92
CA GLU A 39 -17.17 -10.81 10.40
C GLU A 39 -18.23 -11.33 9.42
N ASP A 40 -18.14 -12.60 9.06
CA ASP A 40 -19.04 -13.30 8.12
C ASP A 40 -19.04 -12.75 6.66
N ASP A 41 -18.11 -11.88 6.29
CA ASP A 41 -17.92 -11.40 4.90
C ASP A 41 -16.57 -11.85 4.34
N PRO A 42 -16.51 -12.96 3.55
CA PRO A 42 -15.27 -13.45 2.98
C PRO A 42 -14.67 -12.45 1.98
N ASN A 43 -13.44 -12.02 2.19
CA ASN A 43 -12.70 -11.18 1.25
C ASN A 43 -11.48 -11.93 0.66
N PRO A 44 -11.70 -12.80 -0.35
CA PRO A 44 -10.61 -13.58 -0.95
C PRO A 44 -9.57 -12.72 -1.66
N ALA A 45 -9.94 -11.53 -2.13
CA ALA A 45 -9.01 -10.62 -2.79
C ALA A 45 -8.01 -10.02 -1.78
N LEU A 46 -8.46 -9.66 -0.59
CA LEU A 46 -7.61 -9.17 0.50
C LEU A 46 -6.69 -10.28 1.03
N LEU A 47 -7.22 -11.50 1.20
CA LEU A 47 -6.40 -12.66 1.57
C LEU A 47 -5.31 -12.91 0.53
N SER A 48 -5.68 -12.93 -0.75
CA SER A 48 -4.73 -13.10 -1.87
C SER A 48 -3.66 -12.01 -1.89
N LEU A 49 -4.04 -10.74 -1.68
CA LEU A 49 -3.09 -9.62 -1.58
C LEU A 49 -2.10 -9.85 -0.45
N THR A 50 -2.58 -10.21 0.74
CA THR A 50 -1.74 -10.44 1.93
C THR A 50 -0.75 -11.58 1.69
N LEU A 51 -1.21 -12.72 1.19
CA LEU A 51 -0.35 -13.87 0.90
C LEU A 51 0.69 -13.56 -0.19
N ASN A 52 0.29 -12.85 -1.25
CA ASN A 52 1.21 -12.42 -2.31
C ASN A 52 2.25 -11.42 -1.80
N ALA A 53 1.90 -10.52 -0.89
CA ALA A 53 2.85 -9.60 -0.26
C ALA A 53 3.87 -10.35 0.60
N LEU A 54 3.43 -11.30 1.44
CA LEU A 54 4.32 -12.15 2.22
C LEU A 54 5.25 -12.99 1.33
N TYR A 55 4.73 -13.53 0.23
CA TYR A 55 5.51 -14.26 -0.75
C TYR A 55 6.55 -13.36 -1.46
N ALA A 56 6.15 -12.14 -1.82
CA ALA A 56 7.04 -11.16 -2.45
C ALA A 56 8.19 -10.77 -1.51
N LEU A 57 7.93 -10.64 -0.21
CA LEU A 57 8.97 -10.38 0.80
C LEU A 57 9.88 -11.59 1.01
N GLY A 58 9.31 -12.72 1.36
CA GLY A 58 10.07 -13.90 1.81
C GLY A 58 10.76 -14.65 0.66
N LYS A 59 9.99 -15.01 -0.37
CA LYS A 59 10.47 -15.86 -1.46
C LYS A 59 11.10 -15.08 -2.60
N LEU A 60 10.46 -14.00 -3.05
CA LEU A 60 10.97 -13.19 -4.17
C LEU A 60 12.00 -12.15 -3.74
N ARG A 61 12.17 -11.92 -2.45
CA ARG A 61 13.10 -10.94 -1.86
C ARG A 61 12.98 -9.56 -2.51
N LYS A 62 11.75 -9.13 -2.77
CA LYS A 62 11.49 -7.80 -3.31
C LYS A 62 11.84 -6.72 -2.27
N PRO A 63 12.23 -5.51 -2.69
CA PRO A 63 12.47 -4.41 -1.76
C PRO A 63 11.27 -4.18 -0.84
N GLN A 64 11.51 -4.16 0.47
CA GLN A 64 10.46 -4.03 1.50
C GLN A 64 9.58 -2.80 1.26
N GLY A 65 10.19 -1.65 0.94
CA GLY A 65 9.47 -0.41 0.64
C GLY A 65 8.55 -0.53 -0.57
N LEU A 66 8.94 -1.31 -1.61
CA LEU A 66 8.08 -1.56 -2.76
C LEU A 66 6.88 -2.42 -2.36
N VAL A 67 7.12 -3.51 -1.63
CA VAL A 67 6.03 -4.42 -1.23
C VAL A 67 5.05 -3.70 -0.32
N LYS A 68 5.56 -2.90 0.64
CA LYS A 68 4.73 -2.06 1.51
C LYS A 68 3.85 -1.10 0.72
N ALA A 69 4.43 -0.29 -0.16
CA ALA A 69 3.70 0.73 -0.93
C ALA A 69 2.62 0.10 -1.84
N VAL A 70 2.96 -0.98 -2.52
CA VAL A 70 2.02 -1.73 -3.37
C VAL A 70 0.89 -2.34 -2.55
N PHE A 71 1.20 -2.94 -1.40
CA PHE A 71 0.21 -3.50 -0.49
C PHE A 71 -0.77 -2.43 0.01
N GLU A 72 -0.27 -1.30 0.49
CA GLU A 72 -1.07 -0.19 1.03
C GLU A 72 -2.05 0.37 0.00
N LEU A 73 -1.56 0.69 -1.20
CA LEU A 73 -2.43 1.23 -2.25
C LEU A 73 -3.47 0.22 -2.71
N ARG A 74 -3.07 -1.06 -2.87
CA ARG A 74 -4.01 -2.10 -3.28
C ARG A 74 -5.04 -2.42 -2.19
N ALA A 75 -4.64 -2.39 -0.92
CA ALA A 75 -5.53 -2.55 0.23
C ALA A 75 -6.57 -1.42 0.27
N ALA A 76 -6.17 -0.16 0.05
CA ALA A 76 -7.10 0.96 -0.08
C ALA A 76 -8.10 0.74 -1.23
N CYS A 77 -7.64 0.28 -2.40
CA CYS A 77 -8.53 -0.04 -3.52
C CYS A 77 -9.54 -1.14 -3.16
N LEU A 78 -9.11 -2.19 -2.48
CA LEU A 78 -9.97 -3.30 -2.06
C LEU A 78 -10.97 -2.89 -0.95
N ALA A 79 -10.64 -1.88 -0.18
CA ALA A 79 -11.51 -1.28 0.82
C ALA A 79 -12.55 -0.29 0.23
N GLY A 80 -12.57 -0.10 -1.10
CA GLY A 80 -13.48 0.82 -1.78
C GLY A 80 -12.90 2.21 -2.04
N TYR A 81 -11.67 2.47 -1.61
CA TYR A 81 -10.97 3.76 -1.81
C TYR A 81 -10.04 3.69 -3.03
N THR A 82 -10.59 3.30 -4.19
CA THR A 82 -9.80 3.31 -5.44
C THR A 82 -9.61 4.76 -5.90
N PRO A 83 -8.35 5.24 -6.02
CA PRO A 83 -8.10 6.61 -6.44
C PRO A 83 -8.46 6.82 -7.90
N ASP A 84 -8.97 8.03 -8.23
CA ASP A 84 -9.14 8.48 -9.61
C ASP A 84 -7.79 8.98 -10.16
N LEU A 85 -7.24 8.21 -11.08
CA LEU A 85 -5.91 8.42 -11.67
C LEU A 85 -5.96 8.73 -13.17
N GLU A 86 -7.14 9.03 -13.74
CA GLU A 86 -7.27 9.33 -15.18
C GLU A 86 -6.57 10.63 -15.54
N GLY A 87 -6.75 11.67 -14.75
CA GLY A 87 -6.12 12.96 -14.94
C GLY A 87 -6.52 13.99 -13.89
N CYS A 88 -6.16 15.24 -14.12
CA CYS A 88 -6.54 16.34 -13.24
C CYS A 88 -8.07 16.49 -13.21
N ARG A 89 -8.66 16.42 -12.02
CA ARG A 89 -10.12 16.55 -11.83
C ARG A 89 -10.71 17.86 -12.36
N SER A 90 -9.88 18.92 -12.47
CA SER A 90 -10.34 20.25 -12.85
C SER A 90 -10.17 20.54 -14.34
N CYS A 91 -9.03 20.17 -14.97
CA CYS A 91 -8.72 20.49 -16.35
C CYS A 91 -8.49 19.29 -17.26
N GLY A 92 -8.56 18.06 -16.74
CA GLY A 92 -8.37 16.84 -17.53
C GLY A 92 -6.91 16.58 -17.95
N ASN A 93 -5.91 17.36 -17.49
CA ASN A 93 -4.52 17.10 -17.81
C ASN A 93 -4.15 15.65 -17.40
N PRO A 94 -3.63 14.80 -18.31
CA PRO A 94 -3.31 13.40 -18.01
C PRO A 94 -2.08 13.22 -17.10
N GLU A 95 -1.27 14.28 -16.93
CA GLU A 95 -0.04 14.29 -16.14
C GLU A 95 -0.05 15.39 -15.08
N PRO A 96 -0.99 15.35 -14.12
CA PRO A 96 -0.99 16.29 -13.00
C PRO A 96 0.15 16.01 -12.03
N ASP A 97 0.52 17.01 -11.25
CA ASP A 97 1.69 16.98 -10.36
C ASP A 97 1.34 16.82 -8.88
N ARG A 98 0.04 16.67 -8.53
CA ARG A 98 -0.43 16.53 -7.15
C ARG A 98 -1.51 15.46 -7.01
N PHE A 99 -1.53 14.86 -5.84
CA PHE A 99 -2.54 13.89 -5.42
C PHE A 99 -3.20 14.39 -4.13
N ASP A 100 -4.50 14.47 -4.13
CA ASP A 100 -5.35 14.79 -2.98
C ASP A 100 -5.55 13.52 -2.15
N LEU A 101 -5.02 13.50 -0.93
CA LEU A 101 -5.13 12.34 -0.04
C LEU A 101 -6.54 12.09 0.46
N GLU A 102 -7.33 13.14 0.62
CA GLU A 102 -8.71 13.06 1.12
C GLU A 102 -9.68 12.71 -0.02
N GLY A 103 -9.55 13.44 -1.12
CA GLY A 103 -10.40 13.23 -2.30
C GLY A 103 -10.04 12.01 -3.15
N GLY A 104 -8.87 11.40 -2.94
CA GLY A 104 -8.40 10.26 -3.74
C GLY A 104 -8.27 10.56 -5.24
N CYS A 105 -7.92 11.79 -5.61
CA CYS A 105 -7.89 12.22 -7.01
C CYS A 105 -6.66 13.07 -7.33
N LEU A 106 -6.41 13.26 -8.62
CA LEU A 106 -5.28 14.03 -9.14
C LEU A 106 -5.66 15.48 -9.42
N GLU A 107 -4.73 16.40 -9.17
CA GLU A 107 -4.90 17.82 -9.46
C GLU A 107 -3.58 18.47 -9.90
N CYS A 108 -3.65 19.43 -10.82
CA CYS A 108 -2.51 20.27 -11.16
C CYS A 108 -2.29 21.34 -10.11
N ALA A 109 -1.03 21.73 -9.87
CA ALA A 109 -0.69 22.80 -8.95
C ALA A 109 -1.40 24.14 -9.26
N HIS A 110 -1.63 24.44 -10.54
CA HIS A 110 -2.32 25.66 -11.00
C HIS A 110 -3.85 25.55 -10.96
N CYS A 111 -4.42 24.34 -10.88
CA CYS A 111 -5.87 24.12 -10.82
C CYS A 111 -6.39 24.00 -9.39
N ARG A 112 -5.52 24.19 -8.41
CA ARG A 112 -5.83 23.96 -6.99
C ARG A 112 -7.16 24.61 -6.57
N SER A 113 -8.08 23.76 -6.17
CA SER A 113 -9.39 24.15 -5.69
C SER A 113 -9.59 23.68 -4.26
N GLY A 114 -9.10 24.43 -3.25
CA GLY A 114 -9.43 24.15 -1.85
C GLY A 114 -8.24 23.87 -0.94
N ASP A 115 -8.56 23.48 0.30
CA ASP A 115 -7.64 23.33 1.43
C ASP A 115 -7.24 21.86 1.70
N GLY A 116 -7.37 20.96 0.70
CA GLY A 116 -7.05 19.53 0.83
C GLY A 116 -5.59 19.24 1.16
N THR A 117 -5.32 18.06 1.65
CA THR A 117 -3.96 17.56 1.92
C THR A 117 -3.36 16.95 0.67
N PHE A 118 -2.46 17.68 0.02
CA PHE A 118 -1.86 17.26 -1.26
C PHE A 118 -0.44 16.73 -1.08
N MET A 119 -0.11 15.71 -1.88
CA MET A 119 1.26 15.23 -2.06
C MET A 119 1.70 15.39 -3.52
N ALA A 120 2.98 15.69 -3.71
CA ALA A 120 3.56 15.77 -5.04
C ALA A 120 3.58 14.40 -5.73
N VAL A 121 3.26 14.38 -7.03
CA VAL A 121 3.27 13.18 -7.85
C VAL A 121 4.16 13.42 -9.07
N THR A 122 5.18 12.58 -9.22
CA THR A 122 6.02 12.54 -10.43
C THR A 122 5.41 11.57 -11.45
N PRO A 123 5.81 11.64 -12.73
CA PRO A 123 5.36 10.67 -13.74
C PRO A 123 5.63 9.21 -13.34
N GLY A 124 6.76 8.94 -12.65
CA GLY A 124 7.10 7.60 -12.14
C GLY A 124 6.15 7.12 -11.02
N ILE A 125 5.78 8.01 -10.10
CA ILE A 125 4.80 7.71 -9.04
C ILE A 125 3.43 7.47 -9.66
N LEU A 126 2.99 8.33 -10.59
CA LEU A 126 1.71 8.20 -11.25
C LEU A 126 1.59 6.89 -12.03
N ALA A 127 2.65 6.53 -12.78
CA ALA A 127 2.70 5.24 -13.47
C ALA A 127 2.62 4.05 -12.51
N ALA A 128 3.30 4.11 -11.35
CA ALA A 128 3.22 3.08 -10.32
C ALA A 128 1.81 2.99 -9.72
N MET A 129 1.18 4.13 -9.38
CA MET A 129 -0.20 4.15 -8.86
C MET A 129 -1.18 3.52 -9.85
N ARG A 130 -1.12 3.93 -11.12
CA ARG A 130 -1.96 3.37 -12.20
C ARG A 130 -1.76 1.87 -12.37
N HIS A 131 -0.49 1.42 -12.36
CA HIS A 131 -0.17 0.00 -12.42
C HIS A 131 -0.80 -0.76 -11.25
N VAL A 132 -0.57 -0.33 -10.01
CA VAL A 132 -1.07 -1.01 -8.81
C VAL A 132 -2.60 -1.03 -8.75
N ALA A 133 -3.26 0.05 -9.14
CA ALA A 133 -4.72 0.14 -9.13
C ALA A 133 -5.37 -0.81 -10.16
N ALA A 134 -4.77 -0.96 -11.36
CA ALA A 134 -5.41 -1.64 -12.49
C ALA A 134 -4.89 -3.06 -12.78
N CYS A 135 -3.65 -3.41 -12.36
CA CYS A 135 -3.06 -4.67 -12.78
C CYS A 135 -3.68 -5.89 -12.06
N PRO A 136 -3.64 -7.08 -12.68
CA PRO A 136 -4.02 -8.31 -12.01
C PRO A 136 -3.04 -8.67 -10.88
N ALA A 137 -3.52 -9.42 -9.88
CA ALA A 137 -2.76 -9.79 -8.69
C ALA A 137 -1.37 -10.42 -8.99
N SER A 138 -1.27 -11.19 -10.09
CA SER A 138 -0.01 -11.82 -10.52
C SER A 138 1.06 -10.84 -10.99
N ARG A 139 0.71 -9.59 -11.28
CA ARG A 139 1.62 -8.55 -11.77
C ARG A 139 1.88 -7.42 -10.77
N LEU A 140 1.26 -7.46 -9.60
CA LEU A 140 1.36 -6.39 -8.60
C LEU A 140 2.81 -6.01 -8.26
N PHE A 141 3.71 -6.98 -8.12
CA PHE A 141 5.10 -6.78 -7.72
C PHE A 141 6.09 -6.93 -8.89
N SER A 142 5.64 -6.77 -10.16
CA SER A 142 6.45 -7.05 -11.34
C SER A 142 7.27 -5.85 -11.85
N PHE A 143 7.26 -4.73 -11.16
CA PHE A 143 7.98 -3.51 -11.54
C PHE A 143 9.04 -3.13 -10.50
N CYS A 144 9.86 -2.14 -10.82
CA CYS A 144 10.83 -1.53 -9.92
C CYS A 144 10.79 -0.01 -10.07
N LEU A 145 11.21 0.69 -9.03
CA LEU A 145 11.34 2.14 -8.97
C LEU A 145 12.74 2.50 -8.50
N GLY A 146 13.27 3.63 -8.95
CA GLY A 146 14.46 4.23 -8.36
C GLY A 146 14.22 4.62 -6.90
N GLU A 147 15.27 4.67 -6.10
CA GLU A 147 15.19 4.83 -4.64
C GLU A 147 14.41 6.05 -4.18
N GLU A 148 14.63 7.20 -4.80
CA GLU A 148 13.91 8.45 -4.48
C GLU A 148 12.41 8.33 -4.80
N THR A 149 12.09 7.83 -6.00
CA THR A 149 10.69 7.61 -6.41
C THR A 149 10.01 6.59 -5.50
N LEU A 150 10.72 5.54 -5.10
CA LEU A 150 10.20 4.52 -4.20
C LEU A 150 9.89 5.09 -2.81
N ARG A 151 10.79 5.92 -2.26
CA ARG A 151 10.55 6.60 -0.98
C ARG A 151 9.32 7.52 -1.04
N ALA A 152 9.23 8.33 -2.07
CA ALA A 152 8.10 9.25 -2.25
C ALA A 152 6.79 8.48 -2.47
N PHE A 153 6.80 7.43 -3.29
CA PHE A 153 5.64 6.54 -3.50
C PHE A 153 5.21 5.86 -2.19
N GLY A 154 6.16 5.31 -1.41
CA GLY A 154 5.86 4.69 -0.12
C GLY A 154 5.28 5.66 0.91
N SER A 155 5.77 6.90 0.94
CA SER A 155 5.19 7.95 1.79
C SER A 155 3.77 8.33 1.37
N LEU A 156 3.51 8.39 0.06
CA LEU A 156 2.19 8.70 -0.48
C LEU A 156 1.17 7.61 -0.15
N THR A 157 1.50 6.34 -0.39
CA THR A 157 0.58 5.21 -0.17
C THR A 157 0.27 5.01 1.31
N GLU A 158 1.27 5.16 2.19
CA GLU A 158 1.09 5.11 3.65
C GLU A 158 0.12 6.19 4.11
N ARG A 159 0.36 7.43 3.71
CA ARG A 159 -0.52 8.55 4.09
C ARG A 159 -1.91 8.40 3.50
N TYR A 160 -2.01 7.95 2.25
CA TYR A 160 -3.30 7.72 1.61
C TYR A 160 -4.13 6.66 2.36
N LEU A 161 -3.54 5.49 2.64
CA LEU A 161 -4.22 4.44 3.39
C LEU A 161 -4.67 4.93 4.77
N SER A 162 -3.77 5.60 5.51
CA SER A 162 -4.09 6.12 6.84
C SER A 162 -5.17 7.20 6.82
N THR A 163 -5.18 8.06 5.79
CA THR A 163 -6.21 9.10 5.61
C THR A 163 -7.57 8.46 5.31
N GLN A 164 -7.62 7.50 4.37
CA GLN A 164 -8.88 6.85 3.98
C GLN A 164 -9.47 5.98 5.09
N LEU A 165 -8.64 5.38 5.92
CA LEU A 165 -9.09 4.57 7.06
C LEU A 165 -9.23 5.36 8.36
N GLU A 166 -8.89 6.65 8.34
CA GLU A 166 -8.92 7.56 9.50
C GLU A 166 -8.19 7.00 10.74
N ARG A 167 -7.08 6.25 10.51
CA ARG A 167 -6.34 5.60 11.58
C ARG A 167 -4.86 5.37 11.27
N GLY A 168 -4.05 5.29 12.34
CA GLY A 168 -2.69 4.80 12.31
C GLY A 168 -2.60 3.29 12.65
N PHE A 169 -1.39 2.75 12.50
CA PHE A 169 -1.09 1.34 12.76
C PHE A 169 0.15 1.21 13.65
N SER A 170 -0.02 0.72 14.87
CA SER A 170 1.08 0.56 15.82
C SER A 170 2.17 -0.41 15.33
N THR A 171 1.80 -1.41 14.54
CA THR A 171 2.74 -2.34 13.92
C THR A 171 3.61 -1.65 12.84
N LEU A 172 3.06 -0.66 12.13
CA LEU A 172 3.82 0.16 11.20
C LEU A 172 4.80 1.08 11.95
N ASP A 173 4.38 1.67 13.06
CA ASP A 173 5.24 2.51 13.90
C ASP A 173 6.41 1.69 14.44
N PHE A 174 6.16 0.45 14.86
CA PHE A 174 7.21 -0.48 15.27
C PHE A 174 8.16 -0.80 14.11
N TYR A 175 7.64 -1.16 12.93
CA TYR A 175 8.48 -1.40 11.75
C TYR A 175 9.38 -0.20 11.45
N LYS A 176 8.83 1.01 11.45
CA LYS A 176 9.59 2.25 11.19
C LYS A 176 10.65 2.52 12.25
N SER A 177 10.42 2.13 13.50
CA SER A 177 11.39 2.30 14.58
C SER A 177 12.65 1.44 14.42
N LEU A 178 12.60 0.38 13.60
CA LEU A 178 13.76 -0.45 13.27
C LEU A 178 14.75 0.27 12.33
N PHE A 179 14.28 1.32 11.66
CA PHE A 179 15.09 2.16 10.78
C PHE A 179 15.14 3.61 11.33
N PRO A 180 15.85 3.86 12.44
CA PRO A 180 15.94 5.21 12.96
C PRO A 180 16.50 6.10 11.85
N VAL A 181 15.80 7.22 11.59
CA VAL A 181 16.31 8.26 10.69
C VAL A 181 17.69 8.64 11.19
N ARG A 182 18.73 8.35 10.41
CA ARG A 182 20.04 8.92 10.67
C ARG A 182 19.91 10.37 10.26
N ASP A 183 19.68 11.23 11.25
CA ASP A 183 19.81 12.68 11.09
C ASP A 183 21.22 12.95 10.54
N ALA A 184 21.28 13.42 9.29
CA ALA A 184 22.49 13.85 8.62
C ALA A 184 22.62 15.36 8.72
#